data_dfec53f76a59839b7a9fbf78de26affe
#
_entry.id   dfec53f76a59839b7a9fbf78de26affe
#
_cell.length_a   1.000
_cell.length_b   1.000
_cell.length_c   1.000
_cell.angle_alpha   90.00
_cell.angle_beta   90.00
_cell.angle_gamma   90.00
#
_symmetry.space_group_name_H-M   'P 1'
#
loop_
_entity.id
_entity.type
_entity.pdbx_description
1 polymer ?
#
loop_
_entity_poly.entity_id
_entity_poly.type
_entity_poly.pdbx_seq_one_letter_code
_entity_poly.pdbx_strand_id
1 'polypeptide(L)'
;MTFDWNVCTRARLSRDPRFHGKFFVDVTARGVYCRSTCPAPTADDMNCRYFATADAAAEASFRPCPRCRPESSPGTPAWLGTSTTVSRALRLIAESGLEDGGVEALSRRLGIGSRHIRRLLASQLLRPDNLLFLLRGFPPRSYPRADFLFG
;
A
#
# COMPACT_ATOMS: atom_id res chain seq x y z
N MET A 1 8.14 3.22 -24.43
CA MET A 1 8.56 4.00 -23.27
C MET A 1 9.94 3.51 -22.86
N THR A 2 10.95 4.32 -23.03
CA THR A 2 12.30 4.00 -22.53
C THR A 2 12.26 4.21 -21.01
N PHE A 3 12.34 3.13 -20.24
CA PHE A 3 12.45 3.23 -18.80
C PHE A 3 13.85 3.68 -18.44
N ASP A 4 13.97 4.87 -17.88
CA ASP A 4 15.22 5.28 -17.27
C ASP A 4 15.40 4.46 -15.98
N TRP A 5 16.42 3.59 -15.98
CA TRP A 5 16.80 2.74 -14.85
C TRP A 5 16.93 3.56 -13.54
N ASN A 6 17.56 4.71 -13.60
CA ASN A 6 17.78 5.57 -12.44
C ASN A 6 16.47 6.11 -11.85
N VAL A 7 15.51 6.46 -12.72
CA VAL A 7 14.19 6.92 -12.28
C VAL A 7 13.42 5.77 -11.62
N CYS A 8 13.42 4.59 -12.22
CA CYS A 8 12.77 3.41 -11.64
C CYS A 8 13.38 3.00 -10.31
N THR A 9 14.71 3.02 -10.20
CA THR A 9 15.42 2.69 -8.96
C THR A 9 15.08 3.67 -7.86
N ARG A 10 15.10 4.97 -8.11
CA ARG A 10 14.71 5.99 -7.12
C ARG A 10 13.26 5.85 -6.70
N ALA A 11 12.35 5.66 -7.65
CA ALA A 11 10.93 5.48 -7.38
C ALA A 11 10.67 4.22 -6.52
N ARG A 12 11.39 3.13 -6.78
CA ARG A 12 11.33 1.89 -6.00
C ARG A 12 11.85 2.09 -4.57
N LEU A 13 13.01 2.71 -4.41
CA LEU A 13 13.64 2.93 -3.10
C LEU A 13 12.79 3.86 -2.22
N SER A 14 12.21 4.91 -2.80
CA SER A 14 11.32 5.83 -2.10
C SER A 14 9.86 5.31 -1.99
N ARG A 15 9.54 4.21 -2.67
CA ARG A 15 8.16 3.69 -2.79
C ARG A 15 7.18 4.77 -3.25
N ASP A 16 7.58 5.56 -4.23
CA ASP A 16 6.83 6.72 -4.71
C ASP A 16 5.46 6.28 -5.28
N PRO A 17 4.35 6.71 -4.68
CA PRO A 17 3.01 6.31 -5.12
C PRO A 17 2.66 6.81 -6.52
N ARG A 18 3.32 7.85 -7.02
CA ARG A 18 3.12 8.38 -8.40
C ARG A 18 3.49 7.35 -9.47
N PHE A 19 4.34 6.40 -9.13
CA PHE A 19 4.77 5.32 -10.01
C PHE A 19 4.01 4.01 -9.80
N HIS A 20 2.99 4.01 -8.94
CA HIS A 20 2.19 2.84 -8.66
C HIS A 20 1.52 2.31 -9.94
N GLY A 21 1.86 1.08 -10.34
CA GLY A 21 1.32 0.45 -11.53
C GLY A 21 1.92 0.93 -12.87
N LYS A 22 2.87 1.88 -12.86
CA LYS A 22 3.53 2.36 -14.07
C LYS A 22 4.68 1.48 -14.54
N PHE A 23 5.29 0.75 -13.62
CA PHE A 23 6.27 -0.26 -13.89
C PHE A 23 6.26 -1.34 -12.81
N PHE A 24 6.85 -2.48 -13.13
CA PHE A 24 6.99 -3.61 -12.22
C PHE A 24 8.46 -3.94 -12.01
N VAL A 25 8.78 -4.49 -10.86
CA VAL A 25 10.15 -4.77 -10.43
C VAL A 25 10.29 -6.27 -10.25
N ASP A 26 11.10 -6.90 -11.06
CA ASP A 26 11.50 -8.28 -10.84
C ASP A 26 12.61 -8.36 -9.82
N VAL A 27 12.48 -9.29 -8.90
CA VAL A 27 13.52 -9.63 -7.93
C VAL A 27 14.06 -11.00 -8.28
N THR A 28 15.18 -11.03 -9.01
CA THR A 28 15.77 -12.27 -9.55
C THR A 28 16.10 -13.27 -8.47
N ALA A 29 16.64 -12.82 -7.33
CA ALA A 29 16.98 -13.68 -6.20
C ALA A 29 15.76 -14.42 -5.59
N ARG A 30 14.53 -13.92 -5.81
CA ARG A 30 13.28 -14.50 -5.29
C ARG A 30 12.40 -15.08 -6.37
N GLY A 31 12.69 -14.83 -7.63
CA GLY A 31 11.88 -15.26 -8.78
C GLY A 31 10.47 -14.65 -8.78
N VAL A 32 10.31 -13.42 -8.25
CA VAL A 32 9.01 -12.76 -8.14
C VAL A 32 9.05 -11.37 -8.76
N TYR A 33 7.92 -10.92 -9.30
CA TYR A 33 7.74 -9.52 -9.69
C TYR A 33 6.82 -8.77 -8.73
N CYS A 34 7.15 -7.51 -8.50
CA CYS A 34 6.52 -6.63 -7.51
C CYS A 34 6.09 -5.32 -8.13
N ARG A 35 5.17 -4.62 -7.47
CA ARG A 35 4.92 -3.21 -7.74
C ARG A 35 6.04 -2.34 -7.15
N SER A 36 6.26 -1.14 -7.70
CA SER A 36 7.22 -0.16 -7.17
C SER A 36 6.99 0.18 -5.69
N THR A 37 5.74 0.12 -5.25
CA THR A 37 5.30 0.43 -3.87
C THR A 37 5.18 -0.80 -2.97
N CYS A 38 5.78 -1.93 -3.33
CA CYS A 38 5.70 -3.17 -2.56
C CYS A 38 6.20 -2.97 -1.12
N PRO A 39 5.46 -3.44 -0.09
CA PRO A 39 5.86 -3.31 1.32
C PRO A 39 6.95 -4.31 1.74
N ALA A 40 7.35 -5.23 0.86
CA ALA A 40 8.44 -6.16 1.15
C ALA A 40 9.78 -5.44 1.32
N PRO A 41 10.76 -6.03 2.03
CA PRO A 41 12.10 -5.48 2.09
C PRO A 41 12.67 -5.23 0.71
N THR A 42 13.31 -4.09 0.53
CA THR A 42 13.88 -3.67 -0.75
C THR A 42 15.01 -4.62 -1.15
N ALA A 43 14.99 -5.08 -2.38
CA ALA A 43 16.07 -5.92 -2.92
C ALA A 43 17.24 -5.05 -3.38
N ASP A 44 18.43 -5.65 -3.44
CA ASP A 44 19.60 -4.99 -3.99
C ASP A 44 19.40 -4.68 -5.48
N ASP A 45 19.92 -3.57 -5.95
CA ASP A 45 19.75 -3.09 -7.32
C ASP A 45 20.25 -4.11 -8.36
N MET A 46 21.33 -4.82 -8.06
CA MET A 46 21.87 -5.87 -8.92
C MET A 46 20.90 -7.05 -9.17
N ASN A 47 19.95 -7.26 -8.27
CA ASN A 47 18.95 -8.31 -8.33
C ASN A 47 17.60 -7.81 -8.87
N CYS A 48 17.55 -6.58 -9.40
CA CYS A 48 16.32 -5.99 -9.89
C CYS A 48 16.33 -5.86 -11.41
N ARG A 49 15.16 -6.08 -12.02
CA ARG A 49 14.86 -5.73 -13.42
C ARG A 49 13.56 -4.94 -13.43
N TYR A 50 13.36 -4.12 -14.45
CA TYR A 50 12.16 -3.32 -14.58
C TYR A 50 11.39 -3.67 -15.84
N PHE A 51 10.08 -3.85 -15.70
CA PHE A 51 9.16 -4.18 -16.79
C PHE A 51 8.02 -3.17 -16.85
N ALA A 52 7.57 -2.88 -18.07
CA ALA A 52 6.48 -1.95 -18.30
C ALA A 52 5.12 -2.48 -17.82
N THR A 53 4.94 -3.80 -17.91
CA THR A 53 3.67 -4.46 -17.60
C THR A 53 3.89 -5.70 -16.74
N ALA A 54 2.86 -6.09 -16.00
CA ALA A 54 2.84 -7.33 -15.23
C ALA A 54 2.96 -8.56 -16.15
N ASP A 55 2.37 -8.49 -17.33
CA ASP A 55 2.40 -9.57 -18.31
C ASP A 55 3.82 -9.82 -18.81
N ALA A 56 4.57 -8.75 -19.12
CA ALA A 56 5.96 -8.86 -19.54
C ALA A 56 6.85 -9.52 -18.46
N ALA A 57 6.59 -9.21 -17.19
CA ALA A 57 7.28 -9.85 -16.07
C ALA A 57 6.91 -11.34 -15.95
N ALA A 58 5.63 -11.69 -16.14
CA ALA A 58 5.16 -13.05 -16.11
C ALA A 58 5.73 -13.89 -17.29
N GLU A 59 5.81 -13.31 -18.49
CA GLU A 59 6.43 -13.92 -19.66
C GLU A 59 7.92 -14.19 -19.43
N ALA A 60 8.61 -13.35 -18.66
CA ALA A 60 9.98 -13.55 -18.24
C ALA A 60 10.12 -14.64 -17.12
N SER A 61 9.06 -15.39 -16.83
CA SER A 61 9.00 -16.50 -15.87
C SER A 61 9.09 -16.08 -14.41
N PHE A 62 8.74 -14.85 -14.08
CA PHE A 62 8.61 -14.39 -12.68
C PHE A 62 7.19 -14.60 -12.17
N ARG A 63 7.08 -14.98 -10.90
CA ARG A 63 5.79 -15.16 -10.23
C ARG A 63 5.32 -13.86 -9.58
N PRO A 64 4.01 -13.62 -9.47
CA PRO A 64 3.50 -12.47 -8.78
C PRO A 64 3.86 -12.51 -7.28
N CYS A 65 4.27 -11.37 -6.73
CA CYS A 65 4.56 -11.25 -5.32
C CYS A 65 3.28 -11.38 -4.48
N PRO A 66 3.21 -12.31 -3.52
CA PRO A 66 1.99 -12.53 -2.72
C PRO A 66 1.67 -11.37 -1.77
N ARG A 67 2.64 -10.49 -1.48
CA ARG A 67 2.43 -9.33 -0.59
C ARG A 67 1.78 -8.16 -1.29
N CYS A 68 2.24 -7.80 -2.48
CA CYS A 68 1.70 -6.65 -3.21
C CYS A 68 0.69 -7.03 -4.30
N ARG A 69 0.60 -8.30 -4.68
CA ARG A 69 -0.35 -8.85 -5.66
C ARG A 69 -0.40 -8.01 -6.95
N PRO A 70 0.71 -7.94 -7.67
CA PRO A 70 0.83 -7.07 -8.84
C PRO A 70 -0.08 -7.49 -10.00
N GLU A 71 -0.58 -8.72 -9.99
CA GLU A 71 -1.55 -9.27 -10.95
C GLU A 71 -2.97 -8.76 -10.77
N SER A 72 -3.26 -8.14 -9.63
CA SER A 72 -4.59 -7.64 -9.32
C SER A 72 -4.90 -6.36 -10.10
N SER A 73 -6.18 -6.17 -10.43
CA SER A 73 -6.63 -4.95 -11.11
C SER A 73 -6.45 -3.72 -10.20
N PRO A 74 -5.99 -2.57 -10.74
CA PRO A 74 -5.86 -1.34 -9.98
C PRO A 74 -7.16 -0.94 -9.27
N GLY A 75 -7.05 -0.48 -8.02
CA GLY A 75 -8.19 -0.04 -7.22
C GLY A 75 -9.02 -1.14 -6.57
N THR A 76 -8.77 -2.41 -6.86
CA THR A 76 -9.46 -3.53 -6.17
C THR A 76 -8.94 -3.71 -4.74
N PRO A 77 -9.73 -4.34 -3.82
CA PRO A 77 -9.25 -4.66 -2.48
C PRO A 77 -7.96 -5.50 -2.48
N ALA A 78 -7.80 -6.41 -3.44
CA ALA A 78 -6.59 -7.20 -3.58
C ALA A 78 -5.38 -6.34 -3.98
N TRP A 79 -5.58 -5.33 -4.82
CA TRP A 79 -4.56 -4.35 -5.19
C TRP A 79 -4.17 -3.44 -4.03
N LEU A 80 -5.17 -2.94 -3.30
CA LEU A 80 -4.98 -2.01 -2.18
C LEU A 80 -4.46 -2.72 -0.92
N GLY A 81 -4.62 -4.03 -0.83
CA GLY A 81 -4.20 -4.81 0.34
C GLY A 81 -4.91 -4.34 1.61
N THR A 82 -4.14 -4.22 2.70
CA THR A 82 -4.68 -3.80 4.01
C THR A 82 -5.03 -2.31 4.09
N SER A 83 -4.60 -1.49 3.13
CA SER A 83 -4.86 -0.05 3.13
C SER A 83 -6.36 0.26 3.04
N THR A 84 -7.14 -0.54 2.30
CA THR A 84 -8.60 -0.40 2.25
C THR A 84 -9.26 -0.59 3.61
N THR A 85 -8.82 -1.58 4.37
CA THR A 85 -9.32 -1.85 5.72
C THR A 85 -8.98 -0.71 6.67
N VAL A 86 -7.75 -0.18 6.59
CA VAL A 86 -7.31 0.96 7.40
C VAL A 86 -8.10 2.22 7.04
N SER A 87 -8.27 2.53 5.76
CA SER A 87 -9.06 3.69 5.30
C SER A 87 -10.51 3.60 5.77
N ARG A 88 -11.11 2.41 5.71
CA ARG A 88 -12.46 2.16 6.22
C ARG A 88 -12.53 2.33 7.73
N ALA A 89 -11.54 1.84 8.48
CA ALA A 89 -11.44 2.02 9.93
C ALA A 89 -11.36 3.51 10.31
N LEU A 90 -10.46 4.26 9.67
CA LEU A 90 -10.28 5.69 9.92
C LEU A 90 -11.55 6.49 9.60
N ARG A 91 -12.25 6.16 8.52
CA ARG A 91 -13.52 6.78 8.19
C ARG A 91 -14.58 6.53 9.27
N LEU A 92 -14.71 5.29 9.75
CA LEU A 92 -15.66 4.95 10.81
C LEU A 92 -15.34 5.67 12.13
N ILE A 93 -14.06 5.82 12.45
CA ILE A 93 -13.60 6.58 13.61
C ILE A 93 -13.96 8.06 13.46
N ALA A 94 -13.78 8.65 12.28
CA ALA A 94 -14.10 10.04 12.01
C ALA A 94 -15.60 10.32 12.05
N GLU A 95 -16.44 9.36 11.62
CA GLU A 95 -17.90 9.49 11.58
C GLU A 95 -18.57 9.35 12.95
N SER A 96 -18.12 8.41 13.76
CA SER A 96 -18.79 8.04 15.02
C SER A 96 -17.90 8.12 16.27
N GLY A 97 -16.63 8.50 16.12
CA GLY A 97 -15.67 8.42 17.21
C GLY A 97 -15.41 6.99 17.70
N LEU A 98 -14.65 6.89 18.77
CA LEU A 98 -14.45 5.62 19.50
C LEU A 98 -15.37 5.53 20.74
N GLU A 99 -16.31 6.44 20.89
CA GLU A 99 -17.11 6.63 22.09
C GLU A 99 -18.05 5.46 22.35
N ASP A 100 -18.58 4.83 21.30
CA ASP A 100 -19.57 3.75 21.40
C ASP A 100 -18.98 2.33 21.47
N GLY A 101 -17.94 2.11 22.28
CA GLY A 101 -17.39 0.77 22.51
C GLY A 101 -15.99 0.52 21.98
N GLY A 102 -15.26 1.57 21.62
CA GLY A 102 -13.84 1.52 21.29
C GLY A 102 -13.48 0.62 20.11
N VAL A 103 -12.30 0.00 20.18
CA VAL A 103 -11.75 -0.87 19.13
C VAL A 103 -12.59 -2.14 18.93
N GLU A 104 -13.28 -2.60 19.94
CA GLU A 104 -14.15 -3.78 19.89
C GLU A 104 -15.40 -3.53 19.05
N ALA A 105 -16.01 -2.35 19.15
CA ALA A 105 -17.13 -1.97 18.29
C ALA A 105 -16.68 -1.78 16.83
N LEU A 106 -15.53 -1.15 16.62
CA LEU A 106 -14.92 -1.02 15.31
C LEU A 106 -14.62 -2.39 14.68
N SER A 107 -14.13 -3.31 15.46
CA SER A 107 -13.84 -4.71 15.10
C SER A 107 -15.10 -5.39 14.55
N ARG A 108 -16.22 -5.30 15.28
CA ARG A 108 -17.50 -5.87 14.85
C ARG A 108 -18.00 -5.26 13.55
N ARG A 109 -17.91 -3.94 13.39
CA ARG A 109 -18.34 -3.23 12.17
C ARG A 109 -17.50 -3.59 10.94
N LEU A 110 -16.21 -3.87 11.12
CA LEU A 110 -15.29 -4.24 10.05
C LEU A 110 -15.25 -5.74 9.78
N GLY A 111 -15.78 -6.58 10.69
CA GLY A 111 -15.74 -8.04 10.58
C GLY A 111 -14.33 -8.63 10.75
N ILE A 112 -13.44 -7.95 11.47
CA ILE A 112 -12.07 -8.41 11.74
C ILE A 112 -11.73 -8.25 13.22
N GLY A 113 -10.82 -9.10 13.74
CA GLY A 113 -10.46 -9.11 15.16
C GLY A 113 -9.80 -7.80 15.62
N SER A 114 -10.10 -7.38 16.86
CA SER A 114 -9.59 -6.14 17.45
C SER A 114 -8.05 -6.09 17.52
N ARG A 115 -7.41 -7.22 17.81
CA ARG A 115 -5.94 -7.35 17.79
C ARG A 115 -5.37 -7.08 16.39
N HIS A 116 -6.06 -7.56 15.35
CA HIS A 116 -5.64 -7.34 13.96
C HIS A 116 -5.78 -5.87 13.56
N ILE A 117 -6.89 -5.22 13.95
CA ILE A 117 -7.10 -3.78 13.72
C ILE A 117 -6.00 -2.96 14.39
N ARG A 118 -5.70 -3.21 15.67
CA ARG A 118 -4.64 -2.50 16.40
C ARG A 118 -3.30 -2.62 15.68
N ARG A 119 -2.95 -3.82 15.22
CA ARG A 119 -1.71 -4.06 14.48
C ARG A 119 -1.70 -3.34 13.12
N LEU A 120 -2.80 -3.35 12.38
CA LEU A 120 -2.92 -2.65 11.11
C LEU A 120 -2.81 -1.13 11.27
N LEU A 121 -3.53 -0.56 12.21
CA LEU A 121 -3.48 0.88 12.51
C LEU A 121 -2.06 1.29 12.95
N ALA A 122 -1.44 0.55 13.87
CA ALA A 122 -0.08 0.83 14.32
C ALA A 122 0.92 0.79 13.15
N SER A 123 0.86 -0.22 12.28
CA SER A 123 1.76 -0.34 11.14
C SER A 123 1.60 0.76 10.09
N GLN A 124 0.41 1.30 9.94
CA GLN A 124 0.11 2.38 9.00
C GLN A 124 0.39 3.77 9.59
N LEU A 125 0.09 3.96 10.87
CA LEU A 125 0.30 5.24 11.55
C LEU A 125 1.78 5.56 11.79
N LEU A 126 2.62 4.53 11.93
CA LEU A 126 4.07 4.66 12.06
C LEU A 126 4.79 4.93 10.73
N ARG A 127 4.09 4.99 9.60
CA ARG A 127 4.68 5.39 8.33
C ARG A 127 4.95 6.89 8.32
N PRO A 128 6.11 7.34 7.80
CA PRO A 128 6.47 8.78 7.77
C PRO A 128 5.41 9.66 7.10
N ASP A 129 4.77 9.14 6.06
CA ASP A 129 3.73 9.83 5.27
C ASP A 129 2.48 10.13 6.13
N ASN A 130 2.18 9.24 7.08
CA ASN A 130 1.03 9.35 7.97
C ASN A 130 1.36 10.11 9.27
N LEU A 131 2.63 10.14 9.66
CA LEU A 131 3.07 10.86 10.86
C LEU A 131 2.83 12.36 10.74
N LEU A 132 3.08 12.94 9.58
CA LEU A 132 2.77 14.35 9.27
C LEU A 132 1.28 14.66 9.40
N PHE A 133 0.43 13.71 9.08
CA PHE A 133 -1.01 13.80 9.19
C PHE A 133 -1.48 13.82 10.65
N LEU A 134 -0.90 12.94 11.48
CA LEU A 134 -1.20 12.88 12.91
C LEU A 134 -0.70 14.11 13.68
N LEU A 135 0.47 14.64 13.30
CA LEU A 135 1.05 15.84 13.92
C LEU A 135 0.29 17.14 13.59
N ARG A 136 -0.47 17.16 12.50
CA ARG A 136 -1.30 18.33 12.11
C ARG A 136 -2.69 18.35 12.74
N GLY A 137 -3.01 17.39 13.57
CA GLY A 137 -4.34 17.24 14.17
C GLY A 137 -5.38 16.75 13.17
N PHE A 138 -6.36 16.00 13.65
CA PHE A 138 -7.50 15.58 12.82
C PHE A 138 -8.22 16.84 12.30
N PRO A 139 -8.35 17.03 10.99
CA PRO A 139 -9.14 18.12 10.48
C PRO A 139 -10.60 17.95 10.94
N PRO A 140 -11.27 19.03 11.37
CA PRO A 140 -12.66 18.94 11.79
C PRO A 140 -13.53 18.51 10.62
N ARG A 141 -14.33 17.48 10.82
CA ARG A 141 -15.52 16.97 10.09
C ARG A 141 -15.60 17.02 8.55
N SER A 142 -14.66 17.66 7.85
CA SER A 142 -14.62 17.75 6.39
C SER A 142 -13.41 17.02 5.81
N TYR A 143 -13.34 15.73 6.03
CA TYR A 143 -12.34 14.88 5.38
C TYR A 143 -12.72 14.76 3.92
N PRO A 144 -11.91 15.21 2.97
CA PRO A 144 -12.14 14.87 1.57
C PRO A 144 -12.06 13.36 1.41
N ARG A 145 -12.95 12.84 0.60
CA ARG A 145 -13.08 11.42 0.25
C ARG A 145 -11.70 10.80 -0.02
N ALA A 146 -11.64 9.49 0.01
CA ALA A 146 -10.49 8.59 -0.13
C ALA A 146 -9.36 8.97 -1.13
N ASP A 147 -9.56 9.98 -1.94
CA ASP A 147 -8.61 10.52 -2.92
C ASP A 147 -7.36 11.15 -2.27
N PHE A 148 -7.44 11.52 -0.98
CA PHE A 148 -6.32 12.15 -0.29
C PHE A 148 -5.31 11.15 0.32
N LEU A 149 -5.69 9.88 0.45
CA LEU A 149 -4.78 8.83 0.94
C LEU A 149 -4.01 8.14 -0.19
N PHE A 150 -4.36 8.45 -1.45
CA PHE A 150 -3.81 7.80 -2.64
C PHE A 150 -3.38 8.79 -3.74
N GLY A 151 -3.34 10.06 -3.42
CA GLY A 151 -2.81 11.11 -4.28
C GLY A 151 -1.29 11.22 -4.24
#